data_64430f1f3f588173f19eb994a919e4eb
#
_entry.id   64430f1f3f588173f19eb994a919e4eb
#
_cell.length_a   1.000
_cell.length_b   1.000
_cell.length_c   1.000
_cell.angle_alpha   90.00
_cell.angle_beta   90.00
_cell.angle_gamma   90.00
#
_symmetry.space_group_name_H-M   'P 1'
#
loop_
_entity.id
_entity.type
_entity.pdbx_description
1 polymer ?
#
loop_
_entity_poly.entity_id
_entity_poly.type
_entity_poly.pdbx_seq_one_letter_code
_entity_poly.pdbx_strand_id
1 'polypeptide(L)'
;MVGFFQGVTSRSWPLIQQSGTFCVNVLAQSQEELCWRFAKEQVEGDSSRFAGIEYTLSPGGAPVLPGVIAWIDCSIESVTPAGDHQFVLATVNDLHTTESKESAMTFFKGRVAGIAAH
;
A
#
# COMPACT_ATOMS: atom_id res chain seq x y z
N MET A 1 7.93 -5.42 12.45
CA MET A 1 7.44 -4.04 12.33
C MET A 1 7.69 -3.50 10.94
N VAL A 2 6.88 -2.55 10.52
CA VAL A 2 7.00 -1.88 9.21
C VAL A 2 7.15 -0.39 9.47
N GLY A 3 8.01 0.27 8.70
CA GLY A 3 8.18 1.72 8.77
C GLY A 3 8.14 2.33 7.37
N PHE A 4 7.56 3.51 7.26
CA PHE A 4 7.54 4.25 6.00
C PHE A 4 7.42 5.75 6.26
N PHE A 5 7.76 6.53 5.23
CA PHE A 5 7.65 7.98 5.27
C PHE A 5 6.41 8.42 4.48
N GLN A 6 5.57 9.22 5.12
CA GLN A 6 4.36 9.75 4.54
C GLN A 6 4.51 11.25 4.33
N GLY A 7 4.22 11.74 3.13
CA GLY A 7 4.22 13.18 2.87
C GLY A 7 3.12 13.90 3.64
N VAL A 8 3.43 15.06 4.19
CA VAL A 8 2.46 15.83 5.00
C VAL A 8 1.28 16.35 4.18
N THR A 9 1.40 16.38 2.85
CA THR A 9 0.33 16.81 1.94
C THR A 9 -0.55 15.68 1.44
N SER A 10 -0.30 14.44 1.87
CA SER A 10 -1.11 13.29 1.46
C SER A 10 -2.56 13.45 1.89
N ARG A 11 -3.49 13.19 0.97
CA ARG A 11 -4.93 13.28 1.24
C ARG A 11 -5.52 12.02 1.86
N SER A 12 -4.92 10.86 1.59
CA SER A 12 -5.39 9.59 2.13
C SER A 12 -4.89 9.34 3.54
N TRP A 13 -3.75 9.91 3.91
CA TRP A 13 -3.12 9.65 5.19
C TRP A 13 -3.99 10.01 6.41
N PRO A 14 -4.69 11.17 6.46
CA PRO A 14 -5.52 11.48 7.62
C PRO A 14 -6.58 10.43 7.91
N LEU A 15 -7.17 9.82 6.87
CA LEU A 15 -8.16 8.76 7.04
C LEU A 15 -7.53 7.48 7.59
N ILE A 16 -6.34 7.13 7.12
CA ILE A 16 -5.59 5.97 7.60
C ILE A 16 -5.20 6.19 9.05
N GLN A 17 -4.69 7.37 9.38
CA GLN A 17 -4.28 7.70 10.74
C GLN A 17 -5.47 7.66 11.70
N GLN A 18 -6.63 8.13 11.27
CA GLN A 18 -7.85 8.08 12.07
C GLN A 18 -8.30 6.65 12.36
N SER A 19 -8.19 5.76 11.38
CA SER A 19 -8.54 4.35 11.58
C SER A 19 -7.53 3.61 12.46
N GLY A 20 -6.28 4.04 12.44
CA GLY A 20 -5.20 3.40 13.20
C GLY A 20 -4.66 2.11 12.61
N THR A 21 -5.24 1.64 11.50
CA THR A 21 -4.86 0.38 10.84
C THR A 21 -4.75 0.57 9.34
N PHE A 22 -3.92 -0.24 8.71
CA PHE A 22 -3.79 -0.26 7.25
C PHE A 22 -3.25 -1.61 6.80
N CYS A 23 -3.36 -1.87 5.50
CA CYS A 23 -2.79 -3.07 4.90
C CYS A 23 -1.86 -2.67 3.76
N VAL A 24 -0.62 -3.14 3.83
CA VAL A 24 0.35 -2.98 2.74
C VAL A 24 0.07 -4.06 1.71
N ASN A 25 -0.17 -3.66 0.48
CA ASN A 25 -0.36 -4.57 -0.65
C ASN A 25 0.91 -4.57 -1.50
N VAL A 26 1.53 -5.72 -1.64
CA VAL A 26 2.74 -5.87 -2.47
C VAL A 26 2.28 -6.28 -3.87
N LEU A 27 2.38 -5.36 -4.82
CA LEU A 27 1.88 -5.58 -6.17
C LEU A 27 2.76 -6.55 -6.94
N ALA A 28 2.13 -7.35 -7.80
CA ALA A 28 2.81 -8.14 -8.81
C ALA A 28 3.26 -7.24 -9.96
N GLN A 29 4.31 -7.65 -10.68
CA GLN A 29 4.85 -6.89 -11.80
C GLN A 29 3.79 -6.57 -12.85
N SER A 30 2.84 -7.46 -13.10
CA SER A 30 1.77 -7.27 -14.08
C SER A 30 0.74 -6.21 -13.66
N GLN A 31 0.79 -5.70 -12.45
CA GLN A 31 -0.20 -4.78 -11.90
C GLN A 31 0.20 -3.31 -12.04
N GLU A 32 0.91 -2.95 -13.10
CA GLU A 32 1.37 -1.57 -13.33
C GLU A 32 0.21 -0.58 -13.36
N GLU A 33 -0.90 -0.94 -13.98
CA GLU A 33 -2.07 -0.08 -14.03
C GLU A 33 -2.60 0.25 -12.63
N LEU A 34 -2.65 -0.72 -11.73
CA LEU A 34 -3.03 -0.48 -10.34
C LEU A 34 -2.04 0.45 -9.65
N CYS A 35 -0.75 0.27 -9.88
CA CYS A 35 0.29 1.12 -9.31
C CYS A 35 0.02 2.59 -9.63
N TRP A 36 -0.14 2.91 -10.90
CA TRP A 36 -0.38 4.29 -11.31
C TRP A 36 -1.73 4.82 -10.84
N ARG A 37 -2.73 3.97 -10.79
CA ARG A 37 -4.06 4.35 -10.32
C ARG A 37 -4.03 4.80 -8.86
N PHE A 38 -3.30 4.10 -7.99
CA PHE A 38 -3.18 4.47 -6.59
C PHE A 38 -2.14 5.55 -6.33
N ALA A 39 -1.17 5.73 -7.24
CA ALA A 39 -0.17 6.78 -7.14
C ALA A 39 -0.68 8.16 -7.55
N LYS A 40 -1.79 8.22 -8.31
CA LYS A 40 -2.37 9.50 -8.72
C LYS A 40 -2.95 10.25 -7.53
N GLU A 41 -2.79 11.58 -7.56
CA GLU A 41 -3.43 12.43 -6.56
C GLU A 41 -4.95 12.26 -6.64
N GLN A 42 -5.56 11.97 -5.49
CA GLN A 42 -6.99 11.78 -5.41
C GLN A 42 -7.71 13.12 -5.39
N VAL A 43 -8.72 13.27 -6.25
CA VAL A 43 -9.61 14.43 -6.21
C VAL A 43 -10.53 14.28 -5.01
N GLU A 44 -10.79 15.39 -4.32
CA GLU A 44 -11.65 15.39 -3.14
C GLU A 44 -13.01 14.77 -3.44
N GLY A 45 -13.46 13.87 -2.57
CA GLY A 45 -14.71 13.13 -2.74
C GLY A 45 -14.66 12.01 -3.76
N ASP A 46 -13.52 11.78 -4.38
CA ASP A 46 -13.38 10.75 -5.40
C ASP A 46 -12.95 9.42 -4.78
N SER A 47 -13.82 8.41 -4.89
CA SER A 47 -13.53 7.04 -4.49
C SER A 47 -13.16 6.15 -5.67
N SER A 48 -12.85 6.74 -6.83
CA SER A 48 -12.63 6.02 -8.08
C SER A 48 -11.44 5.05 -8.05
N ARG A 49 -10.50 5.22 -7.11
CA ARG A 49 -9.37 4.30 -6.97
C ARG A 49 -9.79 2.85 -6.83
N PHE A 50 -10.93 2.60 -6.19
CA PHE A 50 -11.46 1.25 -5.99
C PHE A 50 -12.56 0.88 -6.97
N ALA A 51 -12.95 1.78 -7.87
CA ALA A 51 -14.04 1.51 -8.83
C ALA A 51 -13.67 0.34 -9.74
N GLY A 52 -14.55 -0.66 -9.83
CA GLY A 52 -14.34 -1.84 -10.65
C GLY A 52 -13.33 -2.85 -10.10
N ILE A 53 -12.79 -2.61 -8.92
CA ILE A 53 -11.84 -3.52 -8.28
C ILE A 53 -12.57 -4.39 -7.25
N GLU A 54 -12.46 -5.71 -7.41
CA GLU A 54 -13.00 -6.67 -6.46
C GLU A 54 -11.98 -6.93 -5.35
N TYR A 55 -11.91 -6.01 -4.39
CA TYR A 55 -11.01 -6.18 -3.26
C TYR A 55 -11.70 -6.95 -2.12
N THR A 56 -10.89 -7.57 -1.28
CA THR A 56 -11.35 -8.19 -0.04
C THR A 56 -10.86 -7.37 1.15
N LEU A 57 -11.26 -7.74 2.36
CA LEU A 57 -10.79 -7.06 3.56
C LEU A 57 -9.81 -7.94 4.32
N SER A 58 -8.74 -7.32 4.84
CA SER A 58 -7.81 -7.96 5.75
C SER A 58 -8.49 -8.22 7.11
N PRO A 59 -7.88 -9.03 8.00
CA PRO A 59 -8.41 -9.20 9.34
C PRO A 59 -8.61 -7.89 10.10
N GLY A 60 -7.78 -6.87 9.84
CA GLY A 60 -7.94 -5.54 10.42
C GLY A 60 -8.97 -4.66 9.72
N GLY A 61 -9.61 -5.13 8.66
CA GLY A 61 -10.64 -4.40 7.94
C GLY A 61 -10.13 -3.48 6.83
N ALA A 62 -8.88 -3.60 6.42
CA ALA A 62 -8.30 -2.79 5.34
C ALA A 62 -8.40 -3.52 4.00
N PRO A 63 -8.44 -2.77 2.87
CA PRO A 63 -8.56 -3.40 1.55
C PRO A 63 -7.33 -4.24 1.17
N VAL A 64 -7.60 -5.43 0.65
CA VAL A 64 -6.61 -6.30 0.00
C VAL A 64 -6.98 -6.38 -1.47
N LEU A 65 -6.08 -5.91 -2.33
CA LEU A 65 -6.30 -5.88 -3.77
C LEU A 65 -6.16 -7.27 -4.38
N PRO A 66 -6.94 -7.58 -5.43
CA PRO A 66 -6.81 -8.88 -6.09
C PRO A 66 -5.47 -8.97 -6.83
N GLY A 67 -4.90 -10.16 -6.87
CA GLY A 67 -3.68 -10.44 -7.63
C GLY A 67 -2.38 -10.02 -6.98
N VAL A 68 -2.40 -9.43 -5.79
CA VAL A 68 -1.16 -9.07 -5.09
C VAL A 68 -0.39 -10.33 -4.68
N ILE A 69 0.93 -10.19 -4.57
CA ILE A 69 1.77 -11.34 -4.18
C ILE A 69 1.86 -11.49 -2.66
N ALA A 70 1.60 -10.43 -1.92
CA ALA A 70 1.59 -10.46 -0.45
C ALA A 70 0.79 -9.27 0.08
N TRP A 71 0.32 -9.40 1.31
CA TRP A 71 -0.24 -8.28 2.05
C TRP A 71 0.21 -8.34 3.51
N ILE A 72 0.30 -7.16 4.13
CA ILE A 72 0.77 -7.01 5.50
C ILE A 72 -0.22 -6.11 6.24
N ASP A 73 -0.90 -6.69 7.22
CA ASP A 73 -1.91 -5.99 8.02
C ASP A 73 -1.25 -5.38 9.23
N CYS A 74 -1.42 -4.08 9.42
CA CYS A 74 -0.64 -3.31 10.38
C CYS A 74 -1.52 -2.41 11.26
N SER A 75 -1.03 -2.16 12.47
CA SER A 75 -1.55 -1.12 13.35
C SER A 75 -0.49 -0.04 13.56
N ILE A 76 -0.90 1.22 13.48
CA ILE A 76 0.01 2.35 13.68
C ILE A 76 0.49 2.37 15.15
N GLU A 77 1.79 2.37 15.33
CA GLU A 77 2.41 2.43 16.64
C GLU A 77 2.81 3.86 17.00
N SER A 78 3.49 4.54 16.09
CA SER A 78 3.92 5.92 16.31
C SER A 78 4.05 6.67 14.99
N VAL A 79 3.92 7.99 15.09
CA VAL A 79 4.08 8.92 13.96
C VAL A 79 5.03 10.03 14.44
N THR A 80 6.13 10.20 13.72
CA THR A 80 7.18 11.15 14.11
C THR A 80 7.43 12.13 12.96
N PRO A 81 7.45 13.44 13.22
CA PRO A 81 7.77 14.42 12.18
C PRO A 81 9.18 14.21 11.60
N ALA A 82 9.31 14.37 10.28
CA ALA A 82 10.58 14.22 9.56
C ALA A 82 10.59 15.20 8.37
N GLY A 83 10.79 16.51 8.66
CA GLY A 83 10.77 17.55 7.63
C GLY A 83 9.38 17.70 7.01
N ASP A 84 9.31 17.55 5.66
CA ASP A 84 8.05 17.60 4.92
C ASP A 84 7.36 16.23 4.86
N HIS A 85 7.84 15.29 5.64
CA HIS A 85 7.28 13.95 5.80
C HIS A 85 7.02 13.64 7.25
N GLN A 86 6.33 12.54 7.49
CA GLN A 86 6.18 11.93 8.80
C GLN A 86 6.67 10.50 8.70
N PHE A 87 7.44 10.05 9.69
CA PHE A 87 7.82 8.65 9.79
C PHE A 87 6.75 7.89 10.57
N VAL A 88 6.19 6.88 9.93
CA VAL A 88 5.17 6.02 10.52
C VAL A 88 5.80 4.68 10.86
N LEU A 89 5.69 4.29 12.14
CA LEU A 89 6.11 2.98 12.60
C LEU A 89 4.85 2.18 12.93
N ALA A 90 4.77 0.96 12.44
CA ALA A 90 3.59 0.12 12.60
C ALA A 90 3.94 -1.30 13.02
N THR A 91 3.08 -1.87 13.85
CA THR A 91 3.16 -3.28 14.26
C THR A 91 2.49 -4.14 13.20
N VAL A 92 3.13 -5.23 12.81
CA VAL A 92 2.55 -6.21 11.91
C VAL A 92 1.64 -7.12 12.71
N ASN A 93 0.35 -7.13 12.39
CA ASN A 93 -0.64 -7.99 13.03
C ASN A 93 -0.85 -9.30 12.28
N ASP A 94 -0.74 -9.24 10.96
CA ASP A 94 -0.91 -10.41 10.11
C ASP A 94 -0.14 -10.22 8.81
N LEU A 95 0.31 -11.32 8.24
CA LEU A 95 1.11 -11.31 7.02
C LEU A 95 0.73 -12.55 6.21
N HIS A 96 0.48 -12.33 4.93
CA HIS A 96 0.12 -13.43 4.04
C HIS A 96 0.87 -13.28 2.72
N THR A 97 1.43 -14.39 2.23
CA THR A 97 1.94 -14.49 0.87
C THR A 97 0.97 -15.30 0.05
N THR A 98 0.68 -14.83 -1.15
CA THR A 98 -0.22 -15.54 -2.06
C THR A 98 0.54 -16.62 -2.84
N GLU A 99 -0.18 -17.43 -3.59
CA GLU A 99 0.45 -18.45 -4.44
C GLU A 99 0.93 -17.91 -5.79
N SER A 100 0.86 -16.59 -5.98
CA SER A 100 1.35 -15.97 -7.20
C SER A 100 2.83 -16.25 -7.39
N LYS A 101 3.21 -16.64 -8.60
CA LYS A 101 4.61 -16.88 -8.98
C LYS A 101 5.24 -15.68 -9.67
N GLU A 102 4.51 -14.58 -9.76
CA GLU A 102 5.02 -13.37 -10.37
C GLU A 102 6.08 -12.70 -9.49
N SER A 103 6.97 -11.94 -10.12
CA SER A 103 7.88 -11.05 -9.41
C SER A 103 7.13 -9.94 -8.72
N ALA A 104 7.66 -9.47 -7.60
CA ALA A 104 7.21 -8.22 -7.00
C ALA A 104 7.49 -7.07 -7.96
N MET A 105 6.57 -6.11 -7.99
CA MET A 105 6.77 -4.90 -8.76
C MET A 105 7.88 -4.06 -8.12
N THR A 106 8.81 -3.59 -8.95
CA THR A 106 9.86 -2.65 -8.55
C THR A 106 9.76 -1.39 -9.38
N PHE A 107 10.29 -0.30 -8.86
CA PHE A 107 10.36 0.97 -9.57
C PHE A 107 11.83 1.39 -9.62
N PHE A 108 12.37 1.50 -10.85
CA PHE A 108 13.78 1.81 -11.05
C PHE A 108 13.95 2.73 -12.25
N LYS A 109 14.63 3.83 -12.05
CA LYS A 109 14.90 4.84 -13.09
C LYS A 109 13.63 5.30 -13.82
N GLY A 110 12.54 5.51 -13.05
CA GLY A 110 11.27 5.97 -13.59
C GLY A 110 10.44 4.91 -14.30
N ARG A 111 10.78 3.63 -14.16
CA ARG A 111 10.08 2.53 -14.83
C ARG A 111 9.68 1.44 -13.84
N VAL A 112 8.52 0.88 -14.10
CA VAL A 112 8.08 -0.34 -13.41
C VAL A 112 8.80 -1.54 -14.02
N ALA A 113 9.31 -2.41 -13.16
CA ALA A 113 10.02 -3.62 -13.55
C ALA A 113 9.74 -4.75 -12.55
N GLY A 114 10.27 -5.92 -12.82
CA GLY A 114 10.28 -7.03 -11.89
C GLY A 114 11.67 -7.27 -11.35
N ILE A 115 11.77 -8.23 -10.45
CA ILE A 115 13.05 -8.67 -9.88
C ILE A 115 13.46 -9.94 -10.61
N ALA A 116 14.71 -9.98 -11.06
CA ALA A 116 15.25 -11.20 -11.66
C ALA A 116 15.35 -12.29 -10.58
N ALA A 117 14.79 -13.46 -10.87
CA ALA A 117 14.91 -14.61 -9.99
C ALA A 117 16.26 -15.29 -10.21
N HIS A 118 16.89 -15.70 -9.11
CA HIS A 118 18.15 -16.44 -9.16
C HIS A 118 17.97 -17.82 -8.55
#